data_34ec313f32eb7833f08811a5412f4f19
#
_entry.id   34ec313f32eb7833f08811a5412f4f19
#
_cell.length_a   1.000
_cell.length_b   1.000
_cell.length_c   1.000
_cell.angle_alpha   90.00
_cell.angle_beta   90.00
_cell.angle_gamma   90.00
#
_symmetry.space_group_name_H-M   'P 1'
#
loop_
_entity.id
_entity.type
_entity.pdbx_description
1 polymer ?
#
loop_
_entity_poly.entity_id
_entity_poly.type
_entity_poly.pdbx_seq_one_letter_code
_entity_poly.pdbx_strand_id
1 'polypeptide(L)'
;LACARRSAFSPASDARTTTNPHHQEFSMDLGINNRIALISGGDSGMGKETARQLLEAGVRVAITDLPDGTLDQAVAELSGLGQIIAIEGDVTREQDVTAIWTQVREQLGDPDIYINAAGVTGATGDFLEVSDAGWLETLDINLMGAVRMCRQAIPAMRRKQWGRIVLFASEDAVQPYVDELAYCASKAGILSLAKGLSKAYGPDNVLVNTVSPAFIATPMTDKMMQKRASENGTTFEQAIESFLDEERPGMVLKRRGRAEEVASAVAFLCSERASFINGAGIRVDSGSVFTIAG
;
A
#
# COMPACT_ATOMS: atom_id res chain seq x y z
N LEU A 1 -65.63 -39.57 -21.84
CA LEU A 1 -66.72 -39.44 -20.84
C LEU A 1 -66.10 -39.15 -19.45
N ALA A 2 -66.33 -37.92 -18.99
CA ALA A 2 -66.79 -37.51 -17.67
C ALA A 2 -65.92 -37.87 -16.48
N CYS A 3 -65.64 -37.05 -15.53
CA CYS A 3 -66.25 -35.86 -14.95
C CYS A 3 -65.35 -35.29 -13.91
N ALA A 4 -65.37 -34.01 -13.80
CA ALA A 4 -64.65 -33.21 -12.82
C ALA A 4 -65.05 -33.48 -11.36
N ARG A 5 -64.11 -33.28 -10.42
CA ARG A 5 -64.39 -32.59 -9.16
C ARG A 5 -63.14 -31.78 -8.69
N ARG A 6 -63.31 -30.48 -8.61
CA ARG A 6 -62.44 -29.53 -7.93
C ARG A 6 -62.65 -29.68 -6.42
N SER A 7 -61.56 -29.79 -5.65
CA SER A 7 -61.60 -29.46 -4.23
C SER A 7 -60.56 -28.37 -4.00
N ALA A 8 -61.06 -27.24 -3.51
CA ALA A 8 -60.26 -26.08 -3.10
C ALA A 8 -59.44 -26.41 -1.84
N PHE A 9 -58.13 -26.20 -1.92
CA PHE A 9 -57.27 -26.11 -0.74
C PHE A 9 -56.90 -24.64 -0.52
N SER A 10 -57.31 -24.14 0.64
CA SER A 10 -56.92 -22.85 1.17
C SER A 10 -55.47 -22.91 1.63
N PRO A 11 -54.60 -21.95 1.32
CA PRO A 11 -53.26 -21.91 1.91
C PRO A 11 -53.33 -21.26 3.27
N ALA A 12 -53.01 -22.03 4.30
CA ALA A 12 -52.70 -21.52 5.64
C ALA A 12 -51.32 -20.84 5.56
N SER A 13 -51.27 -19.56 5.90
CA SER A 13 -50.07 -18.75 6.11
C SER A 13 -49.36 -19.22 7.37
N ASP A 14 -48.19 -19.83 7.21
CA ASP A 14 -47.18 -19.92 8.30
C ASP A 14 -45.88 -19.34 7.75
N ALA A 15 -45.77 -18.02 7.86
CA ALA A 15 -44.50 -17.32 7.69
C ALA A 15 -43.65 -17.55 8.95
N ARG A 16 -42.95 -18.66 9.02
CA ARG A 16 -41.83 -18.81 9.93
C ARG A 16 -40.62 -18.15 9.26
N THR A 17 -40.34 -16.93 9.66
CA THR A 17 -39.02 -16.29 9.47
C THR A 17 -37.97 -17.12 10.21
N THR A 18 -37.37 -18.07 9.49
CA THR A 18 -36.12 -18.68 9.94
C THR A 18 -35.01 -17.66 9.75
N THR A 19 -34.72 -16.88 10.78
CA THR A 19 -33.45 -16.17 10.91
C THR A 19 -32.36 -17.24 10.94
N ASN A 20 -31.58 -17.32 9.90
CA ASN A 20 -30.43 -18.21 9.80
C ASN A 20 -29.30 -17.68 10.73
N PRO A 21 -28.96 -18.36 11.87
CA PRO A 21 -28.02 -17.82 12.86
C PRO A 21 -26.55 -18.04 12.52
N HIS A 22 -26.19 -18.35 11.27
CA HIS A 22 -24.83 -18.77 10.89
C HIS A 22 -24.19 -17.99 9.74
N HIS A 23 -24.46 -16.68 9.60
CA HIS A 23 -23.51 -15.81 8.96
C HIS A 23 -22.70 -15.06 10.03
N GLN A 24 -21.85 -15.78 10.80
CA GLN A 24 -20.66 -15.17 11.31
C GLN A 24 -19.78 -14.85 10.09
N GLU A 25 -19.66 -13.56 9.77
CA GLU A 25 -18.60 -13.11 8.89
C GLU A 25 -17.28 -13.55 9.51
N PHE A 26 -16.66 -14.59 8.96
CA PHE A 26 -15.31 -14.99 9.30
C PHE A 26 -14.36 -13.96 8.71
N SER A 27 -14.18 -12.82 9.37
CA SER A 27 -13.06 -11.96 9.09
C SER A 27 -11.77 -12.66 9.56
N MET A 28 -10.74 -12.68 8.74
CA MET A 28 -9.45 -13.24 9.11
C MET A 28 -8.84 -12.35 10.22
N ASP A 29 -8.77 -12.87 11.45
CA ASP A 29 -8.04 -12.18 12.50
C ASP A 29 -6.54 -12.11 12.15
N LEU A 30 -6.04 -10.90 11.98
CA LEU A 30 -4.64 -10.61 11.67
C LEU A 30 -3.73 -10.66 12.92
N GLY A 31 -4.29 -10.69 14.14
CA GLY A 31 -3.54 -10.74 15.40
C GLY A 31 -2.77 -9.46 15.71
N ILE A 32 -3.18 -8.31 15.18
CA ILE A 32 -2.50 -7.01 15.34
C ILE A 32 -3.34 -5.93 16.03
N ASN A 33 -4.44 -6.32 16.63
CA ASN A 33 -5.29 -5.40 17.40
C ASN A 33 -4.46 -4.66 18.47
N ASN A 34 -4.72 -3.37 18.65
CA ASN A 34 -4.01 -2.45 19.55
C ASN A 34 -2.53 -2.19 19.22
N ARG A 35 -1.97 -2.72 18.12
CA ARG A 35 -0.66 -2.31 17.63
C ARG A 35 -0.70 -0.86 17.17
N ILE A 36 0.48 -0.25 17.03
CA ILE A 36 0.64 1.11 16.53
C ILE A 36 1.36 1.05 15.18
N ALA A 37 0.77 1.67 14.16
CA ALA A 37 1.37 1.80 12.85
C ALA A 37 1.70 3.26 12.53
N LEU A 38 2.85 3.48 11.87
CA LEU A 38 3.16 4.73 11.18
C LEU A 38 3.26 4.44 9.68
N ILE A 39 2.58 5.25 8.87
CA ILE A 39 2.56 5.15 7.41
C ILE A 39 3.05 6.48 6.82
N SER A 40 4.17 6.47 6.11
CA SER A 40 4.58 7.60 5.27
C SER A 40 3.97 7.45 3.87
N GLY A 41 3.48 8.55 3.28
CA GLY A 41 2.64 8.49 2.08
C GLY A 41 1.21 8.06 2.42
N GLY A 42 0.68 8.48 3.57
CA GLY A 42 -0.57 7.98 4.12
C GLY A 42 -1.81 8.83 3.79
N ASP A 43 -1.64 9.93 3.09
CA ASP A 43 -2.68 10.88 2.74
C ASP A 43 -3.64 10.40 1.65
N SER A 44 -3.15 9.56 0.74
CA SER A 44 -3.88 9.17 -0.46
C SER A 44 -3.52 7.75 -0.96
N GLY A 45 -4.21 7.30 -1.99
CA GLY A 45 -3.89 6.09 -2.75
C GLY A 45 -3.69 4.84 -1.89
N MET A 46 -2.60 4.12 -2.13
CA MET A 46 -2.30 2.85 -1.48
C MET A 46 -1.97 3.01 0.01
N GLY A 47 -1.32 4.12 0.40
CA GLY A 47 -1.00 4.40 1.81
C GLY A 47 -2.26 4.65 2.64
N LYS A 48 -3.18 5.50 2.15
CA LYS A 48 -4.47 5.76 2.81
C LYS A 48 -5.33 4.50 2.91
N GLU A 49 -5.37 3.70 1.86
CA GLU A 49 -6.12 2.46 1.89
C GLU A 49 -5.50 1.43 2.84
N THR A 50 -4.18 1.41 2.95
CA THR A 50 -3.48 0.61 3.97
C THR A 50 -3.85 1.08 5.39
N ALA A 51 -3.91 2.40 5.62
CA ALA A 51 -4.36 2.96 6.89
C ALA A 51 -5.78 2.50 7.23
N ARG A 52 -6.70 2.53 6.26
CA ARG A 52 -8.07 2.02 6.40
C ARG A 52 -8.09 0.58 6.91
N GLN A 53 -7.45 -0.34 6.20
CA GLN A 53 -7.48 -1.76 6.55
C GLN A 53 -6.81 -2.06 7.89
N LEU A 54 -5.76 -1.32 8.26
CA LEU A 54 -5.14 -1.46 9.58
C LEU A 54 -6.06 -0.95 10.70
N LEU A 55 -6.79 0.17 10.49
CA LEU A 55 -7.79 0.66 11.44
C LEU A 55 -8.92 -0.37 11.63
N GLU A 56 -9.42 -0.96 10.54
CA GLU A 56 -10.42 -2.03 10.57
C GLU A 56 -9.94 -3.28 11.32
N ALA A 57 -8.62 -3.54 11.31
CA ALA A 57 -7.98 -4.58 12.11
C ALA A 57 -7.68 -4.16 13.57
N GLY A 58 -8.15 -2.99 14.00
CA GLY A 58 -7.98 -2.48 15.37
C GLY A 58 -6.61 -1.89 15.67
N VAL A 59 -5.82 -1.56 14.66
CA VAL A 59 -4.51 -0.88 14.79
C VAL A 59 -4.75 0.61 15.02
N ARG A 60 -3.95 1.24 15.89
CA ARG A 60 -3.88 2.68 16.04
C ARG A 60 -2.90 3.24 15.01
N VAL A 61 -3.34 4.17 14.17
CA VAL A 61 -2.60 4.59 12.99
C VAL A 61 -2.14 6.04 13.09
N ALA A 62 -0.88 6.29 12.76
CA ALA A 62 -0.38 7.60 12.39
C ALA A 62 -0.10 7.62 10.88
N ILE A 63 -0.53 8.66 10.19
CA ILE A 63 -0.18 8.92 8.80
C ILE A 63 0.70 10.17 8.71
N THR A 64 1.64 10.17 7.78
CA THR A 64 2.48 11.34 7.51
C THR A 64 2.66 11.57 6.03
N ASP A 65 2.64 12.81 5.62
CA ASP A 65 2.93 13.30 4.29
C ASP A 65 3.36 14.77 4.32
N LEU A 66 3.61 15.36 3.15
CA LEU A 66 3.92 16.77 2.99
C LEU A 66 2.73 17.66 3.42
N PRO A 67 2.99 18.91 3.84
CA PRO A 67 1.96 19.84 4.31
C PRO A 67 1.18 20.47 3.13
N ASP A 68 0.30 19.72 2.48
CA ASP A 68 -0.57 20.19 1.40
C ASP A 68 -2.07 20.18 1.74
N GLY A 69 -2.42 19.81 2.98
CA GLY A 69 -3.79 19.76 3.49
C GLY A 69 -4.55 18.45 3.20
N THR A 70 -3.96 17.49 2.50
CA THR A 70 -4.60 16.20 2.18
C THR A 70 -4.68 15.28 3.38
N LEU A 71 -3.74 15.39 4.33
CA LEU A 71 -3.71 14.62 5.58
C LEU A 71 -4.96 14.81 6.43
N ASP A 72 -5.44 16.04 6.61
CA ASP A 72 -6.63 16.34 7.40
C ASP A 72 -7.88 15.70 6.77
N GLN A 73 -7.98 15.71 5.45
CA GLN A 73 -9.05 15.05 4.73
C GLN A 73 -9.00 13.53 4.95
N ALA A 74 -7.81 12.92 4.85
CA ALA A 74 -7.65 11.49 5.09
C ALA A 74 -8.06 11.09 6.52
N VAL A 75 -7.67 11.89 7.53
CA VAL A 75 -8.12 11.68 8.92
C VAL A 75 -9.61 11.79 9.05
N ALA A 76 -10.25 12.83 8.46
CA ALA A 76 -11.69 12.99 8.51
C ALA A 76 -12.44 11.80 7.91
N GLU A 77 -11.96 11.25 6.80
CA GLU A 77 -12.55 10.07 6.14
C GLU A 77 -12.37 8.76 6.95
N LEU A 78 -11.29 8.64 7.70
CA LEU A 78 -10.92 7.39 8.36
C LEU A 78 -11.20 7.35 9.88
N SER A 79 -11.46 8.50 10.51
CA SER A 79 -11.64 8.62 11.97
C SER A 79 -12.79 7.78 12.55
N GLY A 80 -13.79 7.45 11.73
CA GLY A 80 -14.89 6.56 12.13
C GLY A 80 -14.49 5.08 12.30
N LEU A 81 -13.30 4.68 11.82
CA LEU A 81 -12.83 3.29 11.86
C LEU A 81 -11.94 2.98 13.07
N GLY A 82 -11.35 4.00 13.70
CA GLY A 82 -10.43 3.81 14.83
C GLY A 82 -9.60 5.04 15.15
N GLN A 83 -8.60 4.87 16.01
CA GLN A 83 -7.71 5.96 16.39
C GLN A 83 -6.70 6.24 15.27
N ILE A 84 -6.82 7.41 14.66
CA ILE A 84 -5.90 7.92 13.63
C ILE A 84 -5.42 9.33 13.97
N ILE A 85 -4.15 9.60 13.71
CA ILE A 85 -3.56 10.94 13.78
C ILE A 85 -2.80 11.24 12.48
N ALA A 86 -2.68 12.53 12.14
CA ALA A 86 -1.86 13.02 11.04
C ALA A 86 -0.69 13.84 11.57
N ILE A 87 0.47 13.71 10.95
CA ILE A 87 1.67 14.49 11.25
C ILE A 87 2.31 14.90 9.93
N GLU A 88 2.37 16.20 9.68
CA GLU A 88 3.05 16.74 8.51
C GLU A 88 4.57 16.60 8.63
N GLY A 89 5.23 16.32 7.51
CA GLY A 89 6.69 16.32 7.44
C GLY A 89 7.24 15.76 6.15
N ASP A 90 8.47 16.17 5.84
CA ASP A 90 9.19 15.79 4.64
C ASP A 90 10.22 14.69 4.98
N VAL A 91 10.08 13.51 4.37
CA VAL A 91 10.97 12.37 4.59
C VAL A 91 12.39 12.61 4.06
N THR A 92 12.62 13.65 3.27
CA THR A 92 13.95 14.05 2.80
C THR A 92 14.72 14.83 3.86
N ARG A 93 14.04 15.36 4.88
CA ARG A 93 14.59 16.20 5.94
C ARG A 93 14.75 15.42 7.25
N GLU A 94 15.97 15.24 7.72
CA GLU A 94 16.24 14.49 8.96
C GLU A 94 15.53 15.09 10.19
N GLN A 95 15.39 16.41 10.22
CA GLN A 95 14.70 17.12 11.31
C GLN A 95 13.20 16.78 11.32
N ASP A 96 12.56 16.78 10.14
CA ASP A 96 11.14 16.45 10.01
C ASP A 96 10.89 14.97 10.36
N VAL A 97 11.76 14.07 9.88
CA VAL A 97 11.73 12.64 10.23
C VAL A 97 11.79 12.46 11.76
N THR A 98 12.70 13.17 12.43
CA THR A 98 12.82 13.11 13.90
C THR A 98 11.57 13.65 14.58
N ALA A 99 11.00 14.74 14.08
CA ALA A 99 9.78 15.36 14.61
C ALA A 99 8.57 14.44 14.44
N ILE A 100 8.40 13.82 13.26
CA ILE A 100 7.34 12.84 12.99
C ILE A 100 7.37 11.72 14.04
N TRP A 101 8.51 11.05 14.19
CA TRP A 101 8.64 9.94 15.13
C TRP A 101 8.45 10.36 16.59
N THR A 102 8.88 11.55 16.96
CA THR A 102 8.69 12.10 18.32
C THR A 102 7.20 12.31 18.60
N GLN A 103 6.47 12.97 17.69
CA GLN A 103 5.04 13.23 17.85
C GLN A 103 4.22 11.93 17.88
N VAL A 104 4.55 10.93 17.04
CA VAL A 104 3.88 9.62 17.09
C VAL A 104 4.09 8.97 18.45
N ARG A 105 5.33 8.97 18.98
CA ARG A 105 5.63 8.39 20.29
C ARG A 105 4.87 9.06 21.42
N GLU A 106 4.76 10.39 21.38
CA GLU A 106 4.05 11.17 22.40
C GLU A 106 2.53 10.93 22.37
N GLN A 107 1.94 10.78 21.18
CA GLN A 107 0.49 10.70 21.03
C GLN A 107 -0.05 9.26 21.05
N LEU A 108 0.68 8.30 20.47
CA LEU A 108 0.24 6.91 20.35
C LEU A 108 1.15 5.92 21.08
N GLY A 109 2.42 6.26 21.29
CA GLY A 109 3.46 5.36 21.77
C GLY A 109 4.42 4.93 20.66
N ASP A 110 5.40 4.08 20.99
CA ASP A 110 6.36 3.54 20.01
C ASP A 110 5.65 2.71 18.94
N PRO A 111 5.77 3.01 17.62
CA PRO A 111 5.21 2.18 16.57
C PRO A 111 5.76 0.74 16.57
N ASP A 112 4.86 -0.19 16.34
CA ASP A 112 5.14 -1.61 16.12
C ASP A 112 5.27 -1.93 14.63
N ILE A 113 4.56 -1.16 13.80
CA ILE A 113 4.48 -1.33 12.36
C ILE A 113 4.93 -0.03 11.70
N TYR A 114 5.80 -0.16 10.68
CA TYR A 114 6.16 0.96 9.81
C TYR A 114 5.90 0.59 8.35
N ILE A 115 5.20 1.46 7.62
CA ILE A 115 4.90 1.30 6.21
C ILE A 115 5.43 2.50 5.45
N ASN A 116 6.31 2.24 4.48
CA ASN A 116 6.85 3.27 3.60
C ASN A 116 6.13 3.25 2.26
N ALA A 117 5.05 4.02 2.14
CA ALA A 117 4.32 4.23 0.89
C ALA A 117 4.68 5.56 0.21
N ALA A 118 5.40 6.44 0.90
CA ALA A 118 5.91 7.69 0.32
C ALA A 118 6.82 7.44 -0.87
N GLY A 119 6.60 8.18 -1.95
CA GLY A 119 7.42 8.09 -3.15
C GLY A 119 6.81 8.87 -4.31
N VAL A 120 7.67 9.18 -5.25
CA VAL A 120 7.34 9.91 -6.49
C VAL A 120 7.87 9.16 -7.70
N THR A 121 7.31 9.36 -8.88
CA THR A 121 7.91 8.89 -10.13
C THR A 121 9.27 9.58 -10.36
N GLY A 122 9.41 10.84 -9.94
CA GLY A 122 10.64 11.59 -10.01
C GLY A 122 10.98 12.01 -11.46
N ALA A 123 12.28 12.05 -11.75
CA ALA A 123 12.77 12.47 -13.07
C ALA A 123 12.54 11.37 -14.12
N THR A 124 11.89 11.73 -15.22
CA THR A 124 11.56 10.85 -16.35
C THR A 124 12.07 11.43 -17.66
N GLY A 125 12.25 10.59 -18.67
CA GLY A 125 12.66 10.98 -20.01
C GLY A 125 13.89 10.23 -20.53
N ASP A 126 14.49 10.73 -21.62
CA ASP A 126 15.69 10.14 -22.19
C ASP A 126 16.85 10.15 -21.18
N PHE A 127 17.55 9.04 -21.07
CA PHE A 127 18.65 8.88 -20.11
C PHE A 127 19.73 9.96 -20.24
N LEU A 128 20.04 10.40 -21.46
CA LEU A 128 21.08 11.40 -21.71
C LEU A 128 20.63 12.82 -21.34
N GLU A 129 19.33 13.04 -21.15
CA GLU A 129 18.75 14.36 -20.85
C GLU A 129 18.37 14.51 -19.37
N VAL A 130 18.13 13.41 -18.64
CA VAL A 130 17.82 13.46 -17.22
C VAL A 130 19.05 13.89 -16.43
N SER A 131 18.94 15.03 -15.75
CA SER A 131 20.04 15.62 -14.99
C SER A 131 20.42 14.82 -13.75
N ASP A 132 21.68 14.94 -13.30
CA ASP A 132 22.14 14.40 -12.01
C ASP A 132 21.26 14.87 -10.84
N ALA A 133 20.82 16.12 -10.85
CA ALA A 133 19.93 16.67 -9.82
C ALA A 133 18.60 15.92 -9.76
N GLY A 134 17.97 15.61 -10.91
CA GLY A 134 16.75 14.83 -10.97
C GLY A 134 16.93 13.40 -10.49
N TRP A 135 18.07 12.78 -10.81
CA TRP A 135 18.45 11.48 -10.26
C TRP A 135 18.56 11.49 -8.74
N LEU A 136 19.33 12.46 -8.22
CA LEU A 136 19.58 12.57 -6.77
C LEU A 136 18.29 12.87 -6.00
N GLU A 137 17.41 13.74 -6.51
CA GLU A 137 16.12 14.02 -5.90
C GLU A 137 15.23 12.79 -5.85
N THR A 138 15.13 12.04 -6.95
CA THR A 138 14.34 10.79 -7.00
C THR A 138 14.86 9.76 -6.00
N LEU A 139 16.17 9.59 -5.91
CA LEU A 139 16.80 8.68 -4.94
C LEU A 139 16.63 9.17 -3.50
N ASP A 140 16.71 10.47 -3.25
CA ASP A 140 16.57 11.04 -1.91
C ASP A 140 15.17 10.84 -1.35
N ILE A 141 14.15 11.06 -2.17
CA ILE A 141 12.76 10.83 -1.76
C ILE A 141 12.48 9.33 -1.59
N ASN A 142 12.68 8.54 -2.65
CA ASN A 142 12.19 7.16 -2.69
C ASN A 142 13.02 6.18 -1.86
N LEU A 143 14.34 6.36 -1.82
CA LEU A 143 15.24 5.44 -1.15
C LEU A 143 15.75 6.00 0.18
N MET A 144 16.32 7.20 0.18
CA MET A 144 16.89 7.75 1.41
C MET A 144 15.82 8.15 2.42
N GLY A 145 14.63 8.56 1.98
CA GLY A 145 13.46 8.73 2.85
C GLY A 145 13.15 7.44 3.62
N ALA A 146 13.06 6.30 2.93
CA ALA A 146 12.86 5.00 3.58
C ALA A 146 14.00 4.65 4.56
N VAL A 147 15.26 4.93 4.20
CA VAL A 147 16.43 4.71 5.06
C VAL A 147 16.32 5.53 6.35
N ARG A 148 15.98 6.84 6.25
CA ARG A 148 15.83 7.72 7.41
C ARG A 148 14.72 7.25 8.34
N MET A 149 13.57 6.91 7.78
CA MET A 149 12.41 6.42 8.52
C MET A 149 12.69 5.08 9.20
N CYS A 150 13.31 4.11 8.52
CA CYS A 150 13.68 2.82 9.10
C CYS A 150 14.68 2.95 10.27
N ARG A 151 15.63 3.90 10.19
CA ARG A 151 16.56 4.18 11.30
C ARG A 151 15.85 4.60 12.59
N GLN A 152 14.73 5.29 12.48
CA GLN A 152 13.90 5.68 13.63
C GLN A 152 13.00 4.55 14.12
N ALA A 153 12.50 3.69 13.22
CA ALA A 153 11.60 2.58 13.54
C ALA A 153 12.30 1.46 14.33
N ILE A 154 13.43 1.01 13.82
CA ILE A 154 14.10 -0.23 14.24
C ILE A 154 14.47 -0.27 15.73
N PRO A 155 15.03 0.80 16.35
CA PRO A 155 15.46 0.72 17.75
C PRO A 155 14.36 0.36 18.74
N ALA A 156 13.15 0.88 18.56
CA ALA A 156 12.00 0.57 19.42
C ALA A 156 11.49 -0.84 19.18
N MET A 157 11.39 -1.25 17.91
CA MET A 157 10.96 -2.60 17.52
C MET A 157 11.90 -3.67 18.07
N ARG A 158 13.21 -3.44 18.02
CA ARG A 158 14.23 -4.32 18.64
C ARG A 158 14.05 -4.47 20.14
N ARG A 159 13.83 -3.37 20.87
CA ARG A 159 13.58 -3.44 22.33
C ARG A 159 12.34 -4.23 22.68
N LYS A 160 11.30 -4.15 21.82
CA LYS A 160 10.04 -4.90 21.99
C LYS A 160 10.15 -6.36 21.53
N GLN A 161 11.24 -6.75 20.83
CA GLN A 161 11.37 -8.05 20.15
C GLN A 161 10.19 -8.33 19.24
N TRP A 162 9.66 -7.28 18.63
CA TRP A 162 8.55 -7.33 17.68
C TRP A 162 8.55 -6.10 16.78
N GLY A 163 8.50 -6.30 15.49
CA GLY A 163 8.37 -5.24 14.51
C GLY A 163 7.95 -5.77 13.13
N ARG A 164 7.20 -4.95 12.40
CA ARG A 164 6.83 -5.21 11.00
C ARG A 164 7.14 -3.98 10.18
N ILE A 165 7.94 -4.15 9.15
CA ILE A 165 8.27 -3.06 8.21
C ILE A 165 7.89 -3.53 6.80
N VAL A 166 7.06 -2.75 6.11
CA VAL A 166 6.70 -3.00 4.71
C VAL A 166 7.10 -1.80 3.87
N LEU A 167 8.00 -2.03 2.91
CA LEU A 167 8.49 -0.99 2.01
C LEU A 167 7.84 -1.17 0.62
N PHE A 168 7.29 -0.09 0.08
CA PHE A 168 6.73 -0.08 -1.26
C PHE A 168 7.86 0.01 -2.30
N ALA A 169 8.13 -1.12 -2.95
CA ALA A 169 8.91 -1.20 -4.17
C ALA A 169 8.02 -0.88 -5.39
N SER A 170 8.25 -1.53 -6.51
CA SER A 170 7.46 -1.49 -7.73
C SER A 170 7.81 -2.71 -8.58
N GLU A 171 6.99 -3.04 -9.58
CA GLU A 171 7.38 -3.95 -10.66
C GLU A 171 8.64 -3.46 -11.39
N ASP A 172 8.80 -2.14 -11.52
CA ASP A 172 9.92 -1.43 -12.15
C ASP A 172 11.26 -1.74 -11.48
N ALA A 173 11.24 -2.20 -10.23
CA ALA A 173 12.46 -2.61 -9.52
C ALA A 173 13.16 -3.81 -10.16
N VAL A 174 12.41 -4.67 -10.86
CA VAL A 174 12.90 -5.90 -11.49
C VAL A 174 12.65 -5.94 -13.00
N GLN A 175 11.81 -5.04 -13.52
CA GLN A 175 11.49 -4.87 -14.93
C GLN A 175 11.59 -3.38 -15.29
N PRO A 176 12.81 -2.82 -15.46
CA PRO A 176 12.99 -1.38 -15.68
C PRO A 176 12.38 -0.90 -17.00
N TYR A 177 11.75 0.28 -16.96
CA TYR A 177 11.27 1.01 -18.13
C TYR A 177 12.27 2.12 -18.48
N VAL A 178 12.51 2.31 -19.79
CA VAL A 178 13.64 3.10 -20.27
C VAL A 178 13.53 4.60 -19.99
N ASP A 179 12.33 5.10 -19.80
CA ASP A 179 12.02 6.51 -19.53
C ASP A 179 11.89 6.83 -18.02
N GLU A 180 11.98 5.81 -17.15
CA GLU A 180 11.81 5.93 -15.69
C GLU A 180 13.02 5.38 -14.91
N LEU A 181 14.23 5.44 -15.46
CA LEU A 181 15.40 4.73 -14.91
C LEU A 181 15.78 5.18 -13.50
N ALA A 182 15.63 6.46 -13.14
CA ALA A 182 15.89 6.94 -11.79
C ALA A 182 14.92 6.33 -10.78
N TYR A 183 13.63 6.23 -11.14
CA TYR A 183 12.61 5.54 -10.34
C TYR A 183 12.92 4.05 -10.21
N CYS A 184 13.18 3.37 -11.32
CA CYS A 184 13.52 1.93 -11.34
C CYS A 184 14.70 1.63 -10.40
N ALA A 185 15.77 2.41 -10.49
CA ALA A 185 16.96 2.27 -9.64
C ALA A 185 16.62 2.50 -8.16
N SER A 186 15.80 3.52 -7.83
CA SER A 186 15.35 3.79 -6.48
C SER A 186 14.57 2.61 -5.89
N LYS A 187 13.67 2.02 -6.67
CA LYS A 187 12.81 0.90 -6.25
C LYS A 187 13.58 -0.43 -6.19
N ALA A 188 14.57 -0.64 -7.04
CA ALA A 188 15.54 -1.74 -6.91
C ALA A 188 16.36 -1.59 -5.61
N GLY A 189 16.76 -0.36 -5.26
CA GLY A 189 17.40 -0.03 -3.98
C GLY A 189 16.54 -0.41 -2.78
N ILE A 190 15.21 -0.19 -2.84
CA ILE A 190 14.26 -0.61 -1.79
C ILE A 190 14.25 -2.13 -1.60
N LEU A 191 14.26 -2.93 -2.67
CA LEU A 191 14.33 -4.40 -2.57
C LEU A 191 15.61 -4.83 -1.86
N SER A 192 16.76 -4.25 -2.23
CA SER A 192 18.05 -4.53 -1.62
C SER A 192 18.08 -4.11 -0.15
N LEU A 193 17.59 -2.90 0.17
CA LEU A 193 17.49 -2.37 1.54
C LEU A 193 16.67 -3.30 2.42
N ALA A 194 15.45 -3.66 1.99
CA ALA A 194 14.57 -4.55 2.73
C ALA A 194 15.23 -5.90 3.02
N LYS A 195 15.90 -6.49 2.01
CA LYS A 195 16.61 -7.75 2.16
C LYS A 195 17.78 -7.65 3.15
N GLY A 196 18.53 -6.57 3.10
CA GLY A 196 19.61 -6.29 4.05
C GLY A 196 19.10 -6.16 5.49
N LEU A 197 18.06 -5.33 5.70
CA LEU A 197 17.45 -5.10 7.01
C LEU A 197 16.80 -6.38 7.57
N SER A 198 16.17 -7.20 6.74
CA SER A 198 15.54 -8.45 7.18
C SER A 198 16.54 -9.43 7.77
N LYS A 199 17.76 -9.48 7.21
CA LYS A 199 18.87 -10.31 7.75
C LYS A 199 19.46 -9.72 9.03
N ALA A 200 19.63 -8.40 9.06
CA ALA A 200 20.28 -7.73 10.19
C ALA A 200 19.40 -7.76 11.45
N TYR A 201 18.07 -7.63 11.31
CA TYR A 201 17.14 -7.44 12.43
C TYR A 201 16.11 -8.57 12.60
N GLY A 202 16.12 -9.56 11.73
CA GLY A 202 15.31 -10.78 11.89
C GLY A 202 15.54 -11.51 13.23
N PRO A 203 16.79 -11.62 13.75
CA PRO A 203 17.03 -12.18 15.08
C PRO A 203 16.31 -11.45 16.22
N ASP A 204 16.00 -10.17 16.05
CA ASP A 204 15.24 -9.36 17.02
C ASP A 204 13.71 -9.42 16.74
N ASN A 205 13.24 -10.35 15.88
CA ASN A 205 11.85 -10.46 15.44
C ASN A 205 11.29 -9.18 14.77
N VAL A 206 12.18 -8.42 14.10
CA VAL A 206 11.81 -7.30 13.24
C VAL A 206 11.81 -7.81 11.80
N LEU A 207 10.61 -8.03 11.25
CA LEU A 207 10.43 -8.58 9.92
C LEU A 207 10.30 -7.44 8.91
N VAL A 208 11.09 -7.50 7.84
CA VAL A 208 11.12 -6.48 6.81
C VAL A 208 10.82 -7.10 5.46
N ASN A 209 9.73 -6.69 4.82
CA ASN A 209 9.28 -7.19 3.55
C ASN A 209 8.99 -6.05 2.58
N THR A 210 8.82 -6.37 1.30
CA THR A 210 8.39 -5.40 0.29
C THR A 210 7.09 -5.82 -0.36
N VAL A 211 6.32 -4.83 -0.81
CA VAL A 211 5.24 -5.00 -1.77
C VAL A 211 5.63 -4.30 -3.06
N SER A 212 5.40 -4.96 -4.20
CA SER A 212 5.74 -4.45 -5.54
C SER A 212 4.46 -4.37 -6.38
N PRO A 213 3.73 -3.24 -6.31
CA PRO A 213 2.60 -3.00 -7.18
C PRO A 213 3.04 -2.77 -8.63
N ALA A 214 2.13 -3.05 -9.58
CA ALA A 214 2.22 -2.53 -10.94
C ALA A 214 1.39 -1.26 -11.11
N PHE A 215 0.64 -1.14 -12.19
CA PHE A 215 -0.20 0.02 -12.50
C PHE A 215 -1.49 0.01 -11.68
N ILE A 216 -1.51 0.75 -10.57
CA ILE A 216 -2.61 0.83 -9.61
C ILE A 216 -3.40 2.14 -9.81
N ALA A 217 -4.72 2.09 -9.64
CA ALA A 217 -5.59 3.26 -9.64
C ALA A 217 -5.34 4.11 -8.39
N THR A 218 -4.64 5.22 -8.56
CA THR A 218 -4.28 6.19 -7.53
C THR A 218 -4.29 7.60 -8.11
N PRO A 219 -4.33 8.67 -7.29
CA PRO A 219 -4.25 10.04 -7.81
C PRO A 219 -3.02 10.29 -8.70
N MET A 220 -1.89 9.66 -8.40
CA MET A 220 -0.67 9.77 -9.22
C MET A 220 -0.89 9.20 -10.62
N THR A 221 -1.40 7.98 -10.74
CA THR A 221 -1.63 7.33 -12.04
C THR A 221 -2.83 7.92 -12.78
N ASP A 222 -3.80 8.51 -12.07
CA ASP A 222 -4.90 9.25 -12.69
C ASP A 222 -4.38 10.51 -13.40
N LYS A 223 -3.49 11.28 -12.75
CA LYS A 223 -2.83 12.44 -13.39
C LYS A 223 -2.04 12.04 -14.64
N MET A 224 -1.33 10.90 -14.57
CA MET A 224 -0.59 10.35 -15.72
C MET A 224 -1.54 10.01 -16.88
N MET A 225 -2.65 9.35 -16.61
CA MET A 225 -3.63 8.99 -17.64
C MET A 225 -4.40 10.20 -18.19
N GLN A 226 -4.71 11.18 -17.36
CA GLN A 226 -5.28 12.47 -17.81
C GLN A 226 -4.35 13.19 -18.78
N LYS A 227 -3.05 13.21 -18.47
CA LYS A 227 -2.02 13.79 -19.36
C LYS A 227 -1.98 13.03 -20.69
N ARG A 228 -1.87 11.69 -20.66
CA ARG A 228 -1.87 10.83 -21.85
C ARG A 228 -3.12 11.03 -22.71
N ALA A 229 -4.29 11.10 -22.09
CA ALA A 229 -5.55 11.35 -22.78
C ALA A 229 -5.55 12.70 -23.51
N SER A 230 -5.06 13.76 -22.84
CA SER A 230 -4.95 15.09 -23.42
C SER A 230 -3.96 15.15 -24.59
N GLU A 231 -2.79 14.52 -24.46
CA GLU A 231 -1.75 14.49 -25.50
C GLU A 231 -2.20 13.72 -26.76
N ASN A 232 -2.98 12.64 -26.56
CA ASN A 232 -3.43 11.78 -27.66
C ASN A 232 -4.83 12.15 -28.18
N GLY A 233 -5.53 13.13 -27.58
CA GLY A 233 -6.88 13.50 -27.97
C GLY A 233 -7.91 12.38 -27.75
N THR A 234 -7.74 11.57 -26.72
CA THR A 234 -8.56 10.40 -26.35
C THR A 234 -9.33 10.63 -25.06
N THR A 235 -10.24 9.71 -24.69
CA THR A 235 -10.84 9.71 -23.36
C THR A 235 -9.89 9.13 -22.31
N PHE A 236 -10.20 9.35 -21.04
CA PHE A 236 -9.45 8.79 -19.92
C PHE A 236 -9.40 7.25 -19.96
N GLU A 237 -10.54 6.62 -20.28
CA GLU A 237 -10.67 5.16 -20.39
C GLU A 237 -9.83 4.62 -21.56
N GLN A 238 -9.87 5.30 -22.70
CA GLN A 238 -9.05 4.94 -23.87
C GLN A 238 -7.56 5.10 -23.60
N ALA A 239 -7.16 6.12 -22.83
CA ALA A 239 -5.77 6.29 -22.42
C ALA A 239 -5.32 5.14 -21.50
N ILE A 240 -6.16 4.66 -20.58
CA ILE A 240 -5.87 3.48 -19.75
C ILE A 240 -5.75 2.23 -20.60
N GLU A 241 -6.68 1.99 -21.52
CA GLU A 241 -6.69 0.81 -22.40
C GLU A 241 -5.42 0.76 -23.26
N SER A 242 -5.10 1.86 -23.96
CA SER A 242 -3.89 1.95 -24.77
C SER A 242 -2.62 1.80 -23.96
N PHE A 243 -2.56 2.38 -22.75
CA PHE A 243 -1.42 2.23 -21.86
C PHE A 243 -1.20 0.77 -21.42
N LEU A 244 -2.28 0.06 -21.08
CA LEU A 244 -2.21 -1.35 -20.69
C LEU A 244 -1.77 -2.24 -21.85
N ASP A 245 -2.15 -1.93 -23.07
CA ASP A 245 -1.80 -2.74 -24.24
C ASP A 245 -0.38 -2.45 -24.76
N GLU A 246 0.01 -1.19 -24.76
CA GLU A 246 1.28 -0.73 -25.35
C GLU A 246 2.44 -0.77 -24.34
N GLU A 247 2.20 -0.23 -23.12
CA GLU A 247 3.27 -0.02 -22.14
C GLU A 247 3.31 -1.11 -21.06
N ARG A 248 2.18 -1.77 -20.79
CA ARG A 248 2.07 -2.81 -19.75
C ARG A 248 1.43 -4.11 -20.26
N PRO A 249 1.92 -4.69 -21.40
CA PRO A 249 1.32 -5.87 -22.03
C PRO A 249 1.32 -7.11 -21.11
N GLY A 250 2.25 -7.17 -20.14
CA GLY A 250 2.32 -8.25 -19.15
C GLY A 250 1.19 -8.25 -18.13
N MET A 251 0.46 -7.15 -17.95
CA MET A 251 -0.70 -7.11 -17.05
C MET A 251 -1.89 -7.89 -17.65
N VAL A 252 -1.92 -9.19 -17.37
CA VAL A 252 -2.86 -10.13 -18.01
C VAL A 252 -4.33 -9.93 -17.63
N LEU A 253 -4.61 -9.29 -16.50
CA LEU A 253 -5.99 -8.95 -16.09
C LEU A 253 -6.58 -7.75 -16.85
N LYS A 254 -5.78 -7.08 -17.66
CA LYS A 254 -6.19 -5.96 -18.54
C LYS A 254 -7.01 -4.88 -17.83
N ARG A 255 -6.64 -4.58 -16.60
CA ARG A 255 -7.17 -3.46 -15.80
C ARG A 255 -6.11 -2.94 -14.85
N ARG A 256 -6.28 -1.73 -14.38
CA ARG A 256 -5.50 -1.25 -13.23
C ARG A 256 -5.82 -2.07 -11.99
N GLY A 257 -4.81 -2.30 -11.15
CA GLY A 257 -5.04 -2.80 -9.80
C GLY A 257 -5.78 -1.74 -8.96
N ARG A 258 -6.44 -2.16 -7.89
CA ARG A 258 -7.06 -1.27 -6.92
C ARG A 258 -6.15 -1.09 -5.72
N ALA A 259 -6.23 0.06 -5.06
CA ALA A 259 -5.45 0.33 -3.85
C ALA A 259 -5.73 -0.71 -2.74
N GLU A 260 -6.98 -1.19 -2.64
CA GLU A 260 -7.41 -2.22 -1.68
C GLU A 260 -6.72 -3.57 -1.90
N GLU A 261 -6.42 -3.92 -3.15
CA GLU A 261 -5.73 -5.18 -3.48
C GLU A 261 -4.28 -5.15 -2.98
N VAL A 262 -3.63 -3.98 -3.06
CA VAL A 262 -2.28 -3.78 -2.52
C VAL A 262 -2.30 -3.70 -0.99
N ALA A 263 -3.22 -2.92 -0.42
CA ALA A 263 -3.37 -2.75 1.02
C ALA A 263 -3.61 -4.08 1.74
N SER A 264 -4.37 -5.00 1.12
CA SER A 264 -4.61 -6.35 1.68
C SER A 264 -3.32 -7.16 1.81
N ALA A 265 -2.42 -7.08 0.83
CA ALA A 265 -1.11 -7.72 0.92
C ALA A 265 -0.24 -7.08 2.02
N VAL A 266 -0.28 -5.74 2.15
CA VAL A 266 0.44 -5.02 3.21
C VAL A 266 -0.09 -5.39 4.59
N ALA A 267 -1.41 -5.37 4.81
CA ALA A 267 -2.02 -5.73 6.08
C ALA A 267 -1.69 -7.18 6.48
N PHE A 268 -1.71 -8.11 5.52
CA PHE A 268 -1.26 -9.48 5.75
C PHE A 268 0.21 -9.55 6.18
N LEU A 269 1.12 -8.84 5.51
CA LEU A 269 2.55 -8.82 5.86
C LEU A 269 2.81 -8.20 7.24
N CYS A 270 1.96 -7.30 7.71
CA CYS A 270 2.03 -6.71 9.06
C CYS A 270 1.50 -7.65 10.16
N SER A 271 0.83 -8.74 9.80
CA SER A 271 0.09 -9.60 10.72
C SER A 271 0.95 -10.66 11.40
N GLU A 272 0.40 -11.27 12.47
CA GLU A 272 0.97 -12.48 13.08
C GLU A 272 0.90 -13.69 12.14
N ARG A 273 0.01 -13.66 11.13
CA ARG A 273 -0.12 -14.71 10.11
C ARG A 273 1.09 -14.77 9.17
N ALA A 274 1.81 -13.65 9.04
CA ALA A 274 3.03 -13.54 8.23
C ALA A 274 4.33 -13.69 9.06
N SER A 275 4.26 -14.22 10.30
CA SER A 275 5.40 -14.27 11.24
C SER A 275 6.61 -15.07 10.74
N PHE A 276 6.47 -15.87 9.68
CA PHE A 276 7.59 -16.59 9.06
C PHE A 276 7.98 -16.03 7.68
N ILE A 277 7.43 -14.86 7.30
CA ILE A 277 7.76 -14.17 6.05
C ILE A 277 8.69 -13.02 6.37
N ASN A 278 9.96 -13.11 5.94
CA ASN A 278 10.98 -12.11 6.19
C ASN A 278 11.95 -11.96 5.00
N GLY A 279 12.14 -10.74 4.53
CA GLY A 279 12.97 -10.45 3.37
C GLY A 279 12.36 -10.93 2.05
N ALA A 280 11.03 -11.07 2.00
CA ALA A 280 10.28 -11.42 0.82
C ALA A 280 9.77 -10.17 0.08
N GLY A 281 9.62 -10.29 -1.23
CA GLY A 281 8.91 -9.33 -2.08
C GLY A 281 7.59 -9.93 -2.55
N ILE A 282 6.48 -9.27 -2.23
CA ILE A 282 5.16 -9.69 -2.70
C ILE A 282 4.77 -8.81 -3.88
N ARG A 283 4.60 -9.40 -5.05
CA ARG A 283 4.12 -8.70 -6.24
C ARG A 283 2.59 -8.64 -6.24
N VAL A 284 2.05 -7.46 -6.52
CA VAL A 284 0.61 -7.20 -6.74
C VAL A 284 0.51 -6.54 -8.12
N ASP A 285 0.77 -7.32 -9.16
CA ASP A 285 1.18 -6.84 -10.48
C ASP A 285 0.39 -7.44 -11.66
N SER A 286 -0.62 -8.29 -11.41
CA SER A 286 -1.37 -8.94 -12.50
C SER A 286 -0.49 -9.80 -13.44
N GLY A 287 0.70 -10.24 -12.98
CA GLY A 287 1.66 -10.98 -13.81
C GLY A 287 2.49 -10.09 -14.75
N SER A 288 2.57 -8.78 -14.48
CA SER A 288 3.28 -7.80 -15.31
C SER A 288 4.75 -8.14 -15.51
N VAL A 289 5.41 -8.65 -14.48
CA VAL A 289 6.83 -9.01 -14.53
C VAL A 289 7.03 -10.35 -15.23
N PHE A 290 7.80 -10.37 -16.33
CA PHE A 290 8.00 -11.53 -17.17
C PHE A 290 8.96 -12.60 -16.61
N THR A 291 9.62 -12.34 -15.48
CA THR A 291 10.54 -13.32 -14.85
C THR A 291 9.91 -14.00 -13.65
N ILE A 292 10.29 -15.26 -13.43
CA ILE A 292 9.96 -16.01 -12.20
C ILE A 292 10.85 -15.60 -11.02
N ALA A 293 11.98 -14.94 -11.28
CA ALA A 293 12.88 -14.40 -10.26
C ALA A 293 12.41 -12.98 -9.87
N GLY A 294 12.34 -12.72 -8.59
CA GLY A 294 11.92 -11.40 -8.08
C GLY A 294 11.87 -11.36 -6.59
#